data_df9a64ccc1b2368c2c05b43bcaadada2
#
_entry.id   df9a64ccc1b2368c2c05b43bcaadada2
#
_cell.length_a   1.000
_cell.length_b   1.000
_cell.length_c   1.000
_cell.angle_alpha   90.00
_cell.angle_beta   90.00
_cell.angle_gamma   90.00
#
_symmetry.space_group_name_H-M   'P 1'
#
loop_
_entity.id
_entity.type
_entity.pdbx_description
1 polymer ?
#
loop_
_entity_poly.entity_id
_entity_poly.type
_entity_poly.pdbx_seq_one_letter_code
_entity_poly.pdbx_strand_id
1 'polypeptide(L)'
;MIHLNIGSNLESKFGSRFENISTAVNLLIKSKVQINKISNFYKTPSYPNKKLPYFLNIGLTASYKNDESQLFKIIKLIENKIGRNKSKKNDPRVCDIDIIDFNTLVIDKNNLQIPHKKSHLRNFVLYPILQIDPEWVHPIFRKNVKFLIHKLDHKSR
;
A
#
# COMPACT_ATOMS: atom_id res chain seq x y z
N MET A 1 7.62 10.92 8.07
CA MET A 1 7.68 10.08 6.87
C MET A 1 6.39 9.31 6.74
N ILE A 2 5.89 9.20 5.53
CA ILE A 2 4.67 8.47 5.21
C ILE A 2 5.08 7.21 4.44
N HIS A 3 4.46 6.06 4.76
CA HIS A 3 4.65 4.80 4.06
C HIS A 3 3.34 4.41 3.39
N LEU A 4 3.39 4.22 2.08
CA LEU A 4 2.25 3.76 1.29
C LEU A 4 2.57 2.41 0.64
N ASN A 5 1.54 1.62 0.42
CA ASN A 5 1.60 0.41 -0.41
C ASN A 5 0.61 0.55 -1.54
N ILE A 6 1.05 0.25 -2.75
CA ILE A 6 0.20 0.31 -3.95
C ILE A 6 0.19 -1.07 -4.58
N GLY A 7 -1.00 -1.61 -4.80
CA GLY A 7 -1.17 -2.93 -5.40
C GLY A 7 -2.14 -2.92 -6.56
N SER A 8 -1.95 -3.85 -7.49
CA SER A 8 -2.83 -4.07 -8.64
C SER A 8 -2.80 -5.53 -9.05
N ASN A 9 -3.96 -6.12 -9.34
CA ASN A 9 -4.03 -7.46 -9.91
C ASN A 9 -4.97 -7.58 -11.11
N LEU A 10 -5.43 -6.44 -11.64
CA LEU A 10 -6.24 -6.38 -12.86
C LEU A 10 -5.70 -5.32 -13.81
N GLU A 11 -5.85 -5.56 -15.09
CA GLU A 11 -5.61 -4.54 -16.10
C GLU A 11 -6.72 -3.49 -16.08
N SER A 12 -6.44 -2.30 -16.59
CA SER A 12 -7.39 -1.21 -16.70
C SER A 12 -7.28 -0.54 -18.07
N LYS A 13 -8.11 0.50 -18.29
CA LYS A 13 -7.98 1.37 -19.46
C LYS A 13 -6.61 2.05 -19.57
N PHE A 14 -5.85 2.13 -18.48
CA PHE A 14 -4.51 2.72 -18.45
C PHE A 14 -3.42 1.69 -18.77
N GLY A 15 -3.77 0.40 -18.91
CA GLY A 15 -2.83 -0.64 -19.29
C GLY A 15 -2.70 -1.77 -18.30
N SER A 16 -1.49 -2.32 -18.19
CA SER A 16 -1.16 -3.45 -17.33
C SER A 16 -1.15 -3.06 -15.85
N ARG A 17 -0.95 -4.06 -14.98
CA ARG A 17 -0.78 -3.83 -13.53
C ARG A 17 0.40 -2.89 -13.24
N PHE A 18 1.51 -3.04 -13.97
CA PHE A 18 2.67 -2.13 -13.86
C PHE A 18 2.28 -0.70 -14.19
N GLU A 19 1.55 -0.51 -15.27
CA GLU A 19 1.12 0.80 -15.72
C GLU A 19 0.10 1.41 -14.76
N ASN A 20 -0.77 0.60 -14.17
CA ASN A 20 -1.72 1.07 -13.16
C ASN A 20 -1.00 1.62 -11.94
N ILE A 21 0.04 0.93 -11.46
CA ILE A 21 0.83 1.39 -10.33
C ILE A 21 1.60 2.67 -10.70
N SER A 22 2.20 2.72 -11.88
CA SER A 22 2.90 3.91 -12.35
C SER A 22 1.96 5.11 -12.47
N THR A 23 0.75 4.88 -12.98
CA THR A 23 -0.29 5.93 -13.06
C THR A 23 -0.66 6.42 -11.67
N ALA A 24 -0.82 5.52 -10.70
CA ALA A 24 -1.13 5.90 -9.32
C ALA A 24 -0.03 6.77 -8.72
N VAL A 25 1.23 6.41 -8.92
CA VAL A 25 2.38 7.21 -8.45
C VAL A 25 2.34 8.61 -9.08
N ASN A 26 2.14 8.70 -10.38
CA ASN A 26 2.08 9.98 -11.08
C ASN A 26 0.93 10.85 -10.59
N LEU A 27 -0.23 10.26 -10.31
CA LEU A 27 -1.38 10.99 -9.78
C LEU A 27 -1.13 11.48 -8.34
N LEU A 28 -0.42 10.69 -7.53
CA LEU A 28 0.02 11.14 -6.21
C LEU A 28 0.94 12.37 -6.31
N ILE A 29 1.91 12.32 -7.21
CA ILE A 29 2.84 13.44 -7.45
C ILE A 29 2.07 14.68 -7.88
N LYS A 30 1.14 14.54 -8.81
CA LYS A 30 0.28 15.66 -9.26
C LYS A 30 -0.57 16.22 -8.12
N SER A 31 -0.89 15.41 -7.14
CA SER A 31 -1.67 15.81 -5.96
C SER A 31 -0.79 16.37 -4.82
N LYS A 32 0.47 16.71 -5.13
CA LYS A 32 1.42 17.33 -4.19
C LYS A 32 1.95 16.38 -3.13
N VAL A 33 1.88 15.08 -3.36
CA VAL A 33 2.57 14.10 -2.53
C VAL A 33 4.01 14.00 -3.04
N GLN A 34 4.97 14.26 -2.18
CA GLN A 34 6.38 14.17 -2.53
C GLN A 34 6.86 12.74 -2.30
N ILE A 35 7.21 12.04 -3.38
CA ILE A 35 7.70 10.67 -3.29
C ILE A 35 9.21 10.71 -3.03
N ASN A 36 9.66 10.00 -1.99
CA ASN A 36 11.07 9.97 -1.61
C ASN A 36 11.78 8.71 -2.12
N LYS A 37 11.22 7.54 -1.85
CA LYS A 37 11.78 6.25 -2.30
C LYS A 37 10.66 5.35 -2.78
N ILE A 38 10.97 4.51 -3.78
CA ILE A 38 10.06 3.50 -4.32
C ILE A 38 10.78 2.16 -4.31
N SER A 39 10.11 1.13 -3.82
CA SER A 39 10.65 -0.23 -3.82
C SER A 39 10.63 -0.85 -5.22
N ASN A 40 11.25 -2.00 -5.36
CA ASN A 40 11.03 -2.89 -6.49
C ASN A 40 9.57 -3.36 -6.50
N PHE A 41 9.14 -3.91 -7.64
CA PHE A 41 7.86 -4.60 -7.72
C PHE A 41 7.94 -5.95 -7.03
N TYR A 42 6.92 -6.28 -6.24
CA TYR A 42 6.78 -7.56 -5.56
C TYR A 42 5.53 -8.25 -6.08
N LYS A 43 5.69 -9.50 -6.51
CA LYS A 43 4.60 -10.31 -7.06
C LYS A 43 4.16 -11.31 -5.99
N THR A 44 2.87 -11.27 -5.63
CA THR A 44 2.32 -12.14 -4.61
C THR A 44 1.02 -12.79 -5.07
N PRO A 45 0.72 -14.04 -4.65
CA PRO A 45 -0.56 -14.66 -4.97
C PRO A 45 -1.71 -13.89 -4.35
N SER A 46 -2.87 -13.89 -5.03
CA SER A 46 -4.10 -13.37 -4.44
C SER A 46 -4.55 -14.25 -3.29
N TYR A 47 -5.11 -13.63 -2.28
CA TYR A 47 -5.63 -14.31 -1.10
C TYR A 47 -7.08 -13.87 -0.87
N PRO A 48 -7.98 -14.76 -0.50
CA PRO A 48 -7.80 -16.19 -0.21
C PRO A 48 -7.81 -17.10 -1.44
N ASN A 49 -8.19 -16.61 -2.61
CA ASN A 49 -8.32 -17.42 -3.81
C ASN A 49 -7.07 -17.31 -4.68
N LYS A 50 -6.18 -18.31 -4.58
CA LYS A 50 -4.92 -18.36 -5.33
C LYS A 50 -5.08 -18.56 -6.83
N LYS A 51 -6.30 -18.85 -7.32
CA LYS A 51 -6.60 -18.95 -8.75
C LYS A 51 -6.79 -17.59 -9.39
N LEU A 52 -7.01 -16.55 -8.59
CA LEU A 52 -7.10 -15.17 -9.08
C LEU A 52 -5.72 -14.68 -9.53
N PRO A 53 -5.66 -13.65 -10.41
CA PRO A 53 -4.39 -13.09 -10.86
C PRO A 53 -3.52 -12.64 -9.68
N TYR A 54 -2.20 -12.77 -9.86
CA TYR A 54 -1.25 -12.30 -8.85
C TYR A 54 -1.38 -10.80 -8.65
N PHE A 55 -1.23 -10.37 -7.39
CA PHE A 55 -1.01 -8.97 -7.07
C PHE A 55 0.41 -8.56 -7.43
N LEU A 56 0.52 -7.35 -7.95
CA LEU A 56 1.76 -6.65 -8.07
C LEU A 56 1.74 -5.51 -7.07
N ASN A 57 2.77 -5.39 -6.25
CA ASN A 57 2.82 -4.39 -5.16
C ASN A 57 4.13 -3.64 -5.18
N ILE A 58 4.06 -2.36 -4.79
CA ILE A 58 5.24 -1.57 -4.40
C ILE A 58 4.99 -0.95 -3.04
N GLY A 59 6.07 -0.68 -2.30
CA GLY A 59 6.06 0.22 -1.16
C GLY A 59 6.72 1.53 -1.56
N LEU A 60 6.31 2.62 -0.95
CA LEU A 60 6.99 3.89 -1.14
C LEU A 60 6.99 4.71 0.13
N THR A 61 7.98 5.57 0.26
CA THR A 61 8.03 6.59 1.30
C THR A 61 7.75 7.95 0.68
N ALA A 62 7.07 8.79 1.45
CA ALA A 62 6.60 10.08 0.94
C ALA A 62 6.53 11.11 2.05
N SER A 63 6.39 12.36 1.62
CA SER A 63 6.07 13.51 2.47
C SER A 63 4.84 14.21 1.92
N TYR A 64 4.03 14.78 2.81
CA TYR A 64 2.82 15.48 2.43
C TYR A 64 2.56 16.61 3.43
N LYS A 65 2.19 17.80 2.93
CA LYS A 65 2.01 18.99 3.78
C LYS A 65 0.71 19.01 4.56
N ASN A 66 -0.31 18.31 4.08
CA ASN A 66 -1.62 18.31 4.70
C ASN A 66 -1.80 17.07 5.57
N ASP A 67 -2.98 16.91 6.16
CA ASP A 67 -3.24 15.83 7.10
C ASP A 67 -3.62 14.51 6.42
N GLU A 68 -3.73 13.47 7.23
CA GLU A 68 -4.05 12.12 6.78
C GLU A 68 -5.43 12.00 6.15
N SER A 69 -6.39 12.81 6.61
CA SER A 69 -7.75 12.81 6.04
C SER A 69 -7.75 13.32 4.61
N GLN A 70 -6.96 14.35 4.34
CA GLN A 70 -6.83 14.89 2.98
C GLN A 70 -6.10 13.93 2.07
N LEU A 71 -5.04 13.27 2.55
CA LEU A 71 -4.35 12.25 1.79
C LEU A 71 -5.29 11.10 1.46
N PHE A 72 -6.10 10.66 2.41
CA PHE A 72 -7.06 9.59 2.21
C PHE A 72 -8.08 9.94 1.11
N LYS A 73 -8.58 11.18 1.09
CA LYS A 73 -9.49 11.65 0.03
C LYS A 73 -8.82 11.61 -1.33
N ILE A 74 -7.58 12.06 -1.43
CA ILE A 74 -6.80 12.02 -2.67
C ILE A 74 -6.64 10.58 -3.15
N ILE A 75 -6.30 9.67 -2.23
CA ILE A 75 -6.14 8.25 -2.54
C ILE A 75 -7.44 7.67 -3.12
N LYS A 76 -8.58 7.97 -2.52
CA LYS A 76 -9.88 7.48 -3.01
C LYS A 76 -10.21 8.02 -4.40
N LEU A 77 -9.89 9.27 -4.67
CA LEU A 77 -10.08 9.85 -6.00
C LEU A 77 -9.19 9.16 -7.04
N ILE A 78 -7.93 8.87 -6.69
CA ILE A 78 -6.99 8.18 -7.57
C ILE A 78 -7.47 6.76 -7.86
N GLU A 79 -7.86 6.01 -6.84
CA GLU A 79 -8.39 4.65 -6.99
C GLU A 79 -9.60 4.62 -7.92
N ASN A 80 -10.53 5.55 -7.73
CA ASN A 80 -11.72 5.66 -8.57
C ASN A 80 -11.36 6.02 -10.02
N LYS A 81 -10.41 6.93 -10.21
CA LYS A 81 -9.98 7.36 -11.54
C LYS A 81 -9.32 6.23 -12.32
N ILE A 82 -8.54 5.37 -11.66
CA ILE A 82 -7.88 4.24 -12.30
C ILE A 82 -8.89 3.12 -12.60
N GLY A 83 -9.98 3.04 -11.86
CA GLY A 83 -11.05 2.10 -12.15
C GLY A 83 -11.39 1.11 -11.05
N ARG A 84 -11.12 1.46 -9.78
CA ARG A 84 -11.56 0.62 -8.67
C ARG A 84 -13.08 0.55 -8.63
N ASN A 85 -13.62 -0.65 -8.80
CA ASN A 85 -15.05 -0.87 -8.64
C ASN A 85 -15.38 -1.08 -7.16
N LYS A 86 -16.64 -0.76 -6.77
CA LYS A 86 -17.17 -1.10 -5.45
C LYS A 86 -17.45 -2.61 -5.41
N SER A 87 -16.42 -3.41 -5.42
CA SER A 87 -16.51 -4.85 -5.40
C SER A 87 -16.50 -5.37 -3.97
N LYS A 88 -16.82 -6.66 -3.83
CA LYS A 88 -16.74 -7.35 -2.54
C LYS A 88 -15.29 -7.39 -2.07
N LYS A 89 -15.11 -7.47 -0.74
CA LYS A 89 -13.81 -7.68 -0.13
C LYS A 89 -13.11 -8.90 -0.76
N ASN A 90 -11.81 -8.77 -1.03
CA ASN A 90 -10.95 -9.79 -1.64
C ASN A 90 -11.20 -10.06 -3.14
N ASP A 91 -12.08 -9.31 -3.79
CA ASP A 91 -12.21 -9.38 -5.24
C ASP A 91 -10.97 -8.76 -5.91
N PRO A 92 -10.66 -9.16 -7.17
CA PRO A 92 -9.59 -8.52 -7.93
C PRO A 92 -9.78 -7.01 -8.04
N ARG A 93 -8.66 -6.28 -7.95
CA ARG A 93 -8.70 -4.81 -7.92
C ARG A 93 -7.72 -4.22 -8.92
N VAL A 94 -8.19 -3.19 -9.62
CA VAL A 94 -7.35 -2.46 -10.56
C VAL A 94 -6.24 -1.72 -9.81
N CYS A 95 -6.59 -1.03 -8.73
CA CYS A 95 -5.61 -0.30 -7.94
C CYS A 95 -6.07 -0.18 -6.49
N ASP A 96 -5.15 -0.45 -5.58
CA ASP A 96 -5.38 -0.38 -4.14
C ASP A 96 -4.21 0.39 -3.53
N ILE A 97 -4.50 1.49 -2.86
CA ILE A 97 -3.48 2.33 -2.21
C ILE A 97 -3.77 2.36 -0.72
N ASP A 98 -2.86 1.80 0.08
CA ASP A 98 -3.00 1.76 1.53
C ASP A 98 -2.02 2.70 2.20
N ILE A 99 -2.49 3.45 3.19
CA ILE A 99 -1.63 4.21 4.09
C ILE A 99 -1.17 3.27 5.19
N ILE A 100 0.09 2.89 5.16
CA ILE A 100 0.65 1.98 6.16
C ILE A 100 1.04 2.75 7.42
N ASP A 101 1.68 3.88 7.26
CA ASP A 101 2.12 4.75 8.36
C ASP A 101 2.06 6.20 7.88
N PHE A 102 1.54 7.07 8.72
CA PHE A 102 1.49 8.52 8.46
C PHE A 102 2.15 9.24 9.63
N ASN A 103 3.45 9.54 9.47
CA ASN A 103 4.24 10.29 10.45
C ASN A 103 4.14 9.72 11.88
N THR A 104 4.07 8.40 12.01
CA THR A 104 3.94 7.65 13.27
C THR A 104 2.63 7.90 14.04
N LEU A 105 1.66 8.57 13.43
CA LEU A 105 0.36 8.81 14.06
C LEU A 105 -0.44 7.52 14.17
N VAL A 106 -1.20 7.42 15.26
CA VAL A 106 -2.16 6.33 15.46
C VAL A 106 -3.56 6.92 15.33
N ILE A 107 -4.28 6.49 14.30
CA ILE A 107 -5.58 7.05 13.94
C ILE A 107 -6.57 5.91 13.77
N ASP A 108 -7.71 6.03 14.43
CA ASP A 108 -8.82 5.11 14.28
C ASP A 108 -10.10 5.93 14.11
N LYS A 109 -10.44 6.19 12.87
CA LYS A 109 -11.65 6.92 12.48
C LYS A 109 -12.43 6.05 11.50
N ASN A 110 -13.71 6.22 11.44
CA ASN A 110 -14.70 5.52 10.60
C ASN A 110 -14.12 4.64 9.48
N ASN A 111 -13.56 5.25 8.45
CA ASN A 111 -13.06 4.54 7.27
C ASN A 111 -11.54 4.56 7.15
N LEU A 112 -10.84 5.06 8.17
CA LEU A 112 -9.38 5.26 8.13
C LEU A 112 -8.75 4.79 9.42
N GLN A 113 -7.93 3.73 9.30
CA GLN A 113 -7.12 3.23 10.42
C GLN A 113 -5.65 3.26 10.02
N ILE A 114 -4.84 3.99 10.80
CA ILE A 114 -3.40 4.12 10.60
C ILE A 114 -2.71 3.82 11.92
N PRO A 115 -1.71 2.94 11.97
CA PRO A 115 -1.20 2.09 10.89
C PRO A 115 -2.27 1.16 10.32
N HIS A 116 -2.12 0.76 9.07
CA HIS A 116 -3.06 -0.16 8.44
C HIS A 116 -3.21 -1.42 9.30
N LYS A 117 -4.44 -1.82 9.56
CA LYS A 117 -4.80 -2.85 10.55
C LYS A 117 -4.05 -4.17 10.40
N LYS A 118 -3.76 -4.59 9.16
CA LYS A 118 -3.12 -5.87 8.86
C LYS A 118 -1.71 -5.73 8.30
N SER A 119 -1.12 -4.54 8.33
CA SER A 119 0.18 -4.30 7.72
C SER A 119 1.27 -5.23 8.25
N HIS A 120 1.27 -5.48 9.56
CA HIS A 120 2.26 -6.33 10.22
C HIS A 120 2.14 -7.82 9.89
N LEU A 121 1.07 -8.22 9.22
CA LEU A 121 0.80 -9.62 8.84
C LEU A 121 0.97 -9.88 7.34
N ARG A 122 1.39 -8.87 6.56
CA ARG A 122 1.41 -8.95 5.10
C ARG A 122 2.82 -8.83 4.56
N ASN A 123 3.29 -9.91 3.92
CA ASN A 123 4.59 -9.92 3.28
C ASN A 123 4.72 -8.84 2.20
N PHE A 124 3.66 -8.60 1.42
CA PHE A 124 3.67 -7.60 0.35
C PHE A 124 3.68 -6.16 0.86
N VAL A 125 3.55 -5.96 2.17
CA VAL A 125 3.75 -4.67 2.84
C VAL A 125 5.16 -4.61 3.46
N LEU A 126 5.54 -5.64 4.19
CA LEU A 126 6.77 -5.62 4.99
C LEU A 126 8.04 -5.72 4.15
N TYR A 127 8.07 -6.57 3.13
CA TYR A 127 9.27 -6.71 2.29
C TYR A 127 9.60 -5.43 1.52
N PRO A 128 8.63 -4.75 0.89
CA PRO A 128 8.92 -3.44 0.31
C PRO A 128 9.46 -2.43 1.31
N ILE A 129 8.91 -2.39 2.52
CA ILE A 129 9.41 -1.49 3.57
C ILE A 129 10.84 -1.85 3.96
N LEU A 130 11.15 -3.13 4.12
CA LEU A 130 12.51 -3.57 4.42
C LEU A 130 13.50 -3.03 3.40
N GLN A 131 13.12 -3.03 2.13
CA GLN A 131 13.99 -2.55 1.05
C GLN A 131 14.25 -1.05 1.13
N ILE A 132 13.22 -0.24 1.38
CA ILE A 132 13.32 1.23 1.27
C ILE A 132 13.49 1.94 2.61
N ASP A 133 13.12 1.29 3.72
CA ASP A 133 13.24 1.85 5.07
C ASP A 133 13.46 0.73 6.10
N PRO A 134 14.65 0.13 6.11
CA PRO A 134 14.93 -1.00 7.00
C PRO A 134 14.85 -0.66 8.48
N GLU A 135 14.87 0.61 8.84
CA GLU A 135 14.77 1.06 10.23
C GLU A 135 13.33 1.34 10.67
N TRP A 136 12.34 1.12 9.81
CA TRP A 136 10.95 1.37 10.15
C TRP A 136 10.50 0.57 11.36
N VAL A 137 9.79 1.24 12.27
CA VAL A 137 9.21 0.65 13.48
C VAL A 137 7.70 0.86 13.44
N HIS A 138 6.97 -0.22 13.65
CA HIS A 138 5.50 -0.15 13.69
C HIS A 138 5.04 0.75 14.85
N PRO A 139 4.23 1.78 14.59
CA PRO A 139 3.88 2.78 15.62
C PRO A 139 3.15 2.24 16.84
N ILE A 140 2.40 1.14 16.68
CA ILE A 140 1.66 0.54 17.80
C ILE A 140 2.49 -0.55 18.48
N PHE A 141 2.97 -1.53 17.71
CA PHE A 141 3.67 -2.69 18.27
C PHE A 141 5.11 -2.38 18.71
N ARG A 142 5.67 -1.27 18.25
CA ARG A 142 7.02 -0.82 18.62
C ARG A 142 8.10 -1.85 18.25
N LYS A 143 7.86 -2.57 17.15
CA LYS A 143 8.78 -3.57 16.61
C LYS A 143 9.23 -3.13 15.22
N ASN A 144 10.51 -3.37 14.89
CA ASN A 144 11.01 -2.99 13.58
C ASN A 144 10.58 -3.99 12.52
N VAL A 145 10.75 -3.60 11.25
CA VAL A 145 10.28 -4.38 10.10
C VAL A 145 10.94 -5.76 10.04
N LYS A 146 12.20 -5.90 10.42
CA LYS A 146 12.91 -7.19 10.41
C LYS A 146 12.28 -8.17 11.40
N PHE A 147 11.95 -7.69 12.60
CA PHE A 147 11.25 -8.49 13.60
C PHE A 147 9.88 -8.94 13.07
N LEU A 148 9.14 -8.03 12.47
CA LEU A 148 7.81 -8.34 11.94
C LEU A 148 7.87 -9.38 10.83
N ILE A 149 8.85 -9.27 9.93
CA ILE A 149 9.07 -10.26 8.86
C ILE A 149 9.39 -11.63 9.47
N HIS A 150 10.24 -11.66 10.50
CA HIS A 150 10.60 -12.92 11.16
C HIS A 150 9.38 -13.60 11.81
N LYS A 151 8.38 -12.83 12.20
CA LYS A 151 7.14 -13.35 12.79
C LYS A 151 6.08 -13.73 11.77
N LEU A 152 6.31 -13.50 10.47
CA LEU A 152 5.34 -13.92 9.46
C LEU A 152 5.18 -15.44 9.44
N ASP A 153 3.93 -15.88 9.24
CA ASP A 153 3.61 -17.27 8.97
C ASP A 153 4.34 -17.75 7.71
N HIS A 154 4.77 -19.01 7.67
CA HIS A 154 5.41 -19.60 6.51
C HIS A 154 4.60 -19.43 5.21
N LYS A 155 3.28 -19.39 5.31
CA LYS A 155 2.39 -19.17 4.16
C LYS A 155 2.43 -17.74 3.63
N SER A 156 2.88 -16.79 4.43
CA SER A 156 2.90 -15.37 4.10
C SER A 156 4.29 -14.85 3.71
N ARG A 157 5.30 -15.68 3.85
CA ARG A 157 6.69 -15.30 3.54
C ARG A 157 7.00 -15.31 2.06
#